data_395516f4599eef9a6d458a077b498a4e
#
_entry.id   395516f4599eef9a6d458a077b498a4e
#
_cell.length_a   1.000
_cell.length_b   1.000
_cell.length_c   1.000
_cell.angle_alpha   90.00
_cell.angle_beta   90.00
_cell.angle_gamma   90.00
#
_symmetry.space_group_name_H-M   'P 1'
#
loop_
_entity.id
_entity.type
_entity.pdbx_description
1 polymer ?
#
loop_
_entity_poly.entity_id
_entity_poly.type
_entity_poly.pdbx_seq_one_letter_code
_entity_poly.pdbx_strand_id
1 'polypeptide(L)'
;MSRFCSSKRLCCWAGLTSGNNESAGKKKSVRITRAGIYLKPALVQVAHAAVKSKESPYYRLKYESISKCRGKKRAIIAIARMILTAIYSMMSTGETWNPTDLMKMDMPDAIKEKILSKAIKQATIFL
;
A
#
# COMPACT_ATOMS: atom_id res chain seq x y z
N MET A 1 17.47 -5.00 -1.48
CA MET A 1 16.38 -5.46 -2.39
C MET A 1 16.82 -6.38 -3.51
N SER A 2 18.11 -6.62 -3.68
CA SER A 2 18.64 -7.56 -4.70
C SER A 2 18.15 -9.01 -4.58
N ARG A 3 17.72 -9.45 -3.39
CA ARG A 3 17.18 -10.80 -3.18
C ARG A 3 15.80 -11.04 -3.79
N PHE A 4 15.08 -9.98 -4.12
CA PHE A 4 13.73 -10.07 -4.68
C PHE A 4 13.72 -9.49 -6.09
N CYS A 5 13.28 -10.28 -7.07
CA CYS A 5 13.18 -9.84 -8.46
C CYS A 5 12.06 -8.81 -8.69
N SER A 6 11.07 -8.77 -7.80
CA SER A 6 9.91 -7.87 -7.92
C SER A 6 9.25 -7.62 -6.58
N SER A 7 8.49 -6.52 -6.51
CA SER A 7 7.66 -6.20 -5.34
C SER A 7 6.62 -7.29 -5.04
N LYS A 8 6.12 -7.97 -6.08
CA LYS A 8 5.16 -9.08 -5.91
C LYS A 8 5.77 -10.24 -5.13
N ARG A 9 7.02 -10.61 -5.43
CA ARG A 9 7.73 -11.68 -4.70
C ARG A 9 7.99 -11.28 -3.24
N LEU A 10 8.36 -10.05 -3.00
CA LEU A 10 8.51 -9.51 -1.64
C LEU A 10 7.19 -9.58 -0.86
N CYS A 11 6.07 -9.20 -1.47
CA CYS A 11 4.74 -9.28 -0.84
C CYS A 11 4.33 -10.73 -0.55
N CYS A 12 4.63 -11.68 -1.44
CA CYS A 12 4.40 -13.10 -1.20
C CYS A 12 5.23 -13.63 -0.03
N TRP A 13 6.50 -13.28 0.02
CA TRP A 13 7.39 -13.65 1.12
C TRP A 13 6.91 -13.08 2.47
N ALA A 14 6.41 -11.85 2.47
CA ALA A 14 5.86 -11.20 3.66
C ALA A 14 4.48 -11.73 4.09
N GLY A 15 3.86 -12.61 3.30
CA GLY A 15 2.55 -13.18 3.63
C GLY A 15 1.37 -12.23 3.42
N LEU A 16 1.51 -11.23 2.56
CA LEU A 16 0.45 -10.25 2.25
C LEU A 16 -0.37 -10.60 1.01
N THR A 17 -0.14 -11.76 0.42
CA THR A 17 -0.88 -12.25 -0.74
C THR A 17 -1.65 -13.51 -0.39
N SER A 18 -2.74 -13.76 -1.11
CA SER A 18 -3.47 -15.02 -0.99
C SER A 18 -2.60 -16.20 -1.43
N GLY A 19 -2.70 -17.32 -0.69
CA GLY A 19 -2.10 -18.58 -1.11
C GLY A 19 -2.75 -19.12 -2.38
N ASN A 20 -1.98 -19.87 -3.15
CA ASN A 20 -2.51 -20.56 -4.33
C ASN A 20 -3.18 -21.88 -3.88
N ASN A 21 -4.44 -21.79 -3.49
CA ASN A 21 -5.26 -22.95 -3.12
C ASN A 21 -6.33 -23.19 -4.18
N GLU A 22 -5.88 -23.72 -5.31
CA GLU A 22 -6.73 -23.97 -6.49
C GLU A 22 -6.59 -25.44 -6.89
N SER A 23 -7.70 -26.07 -7.23
CA SER A 23 -7.76 -27.44 -7.72
C SER A 23 -8.80 -27.54 -8.83
N ALA A 24 -8.40 -28.14 -9.97
CA ALA A 24 -9.26 -28.29 -11.15
C ALA A 24 -9.94 -26.98 -11.62
N GLY A 25 -9.18 -25.88 -11.62
CA GLY A 25 -9.68 -24.55 -12.02
C GLY A 25 -10.59 -23.87 -11.01
N LYS A 26 -10.82 -24.47 -9.83
CA LYS A 26 -11.66 -23.90 -8.76
C LYS A 26 -10.81 -23.43 -7.59
N LYS A 27 -10.93 -22.15 -7.21
CA LYS A 27 -10.29 -21.60 -6.01
C LYS A 27 -10.97 -22.13 -4.76
N LYS A 28 -10.24 -22.87 -3.93
CA LYS A 28 -10.74 -23.39 -2.64
C LYS A 28 -10.64 -22.37 -1.50
N SER A 29 -9.66 -21.49 -1.54
CA SER A 29 -9.45 -20.48 -0.50
C SER A 29 -8.74 -19.25 -1.05
N VAL A 30 -9.13 -18.08 -0.54
CA VAL A 30 -8.47 -16.79 -0.80
C VAL A 30 -7.74 -16.25 0.44
N ARG A 31 -7.50 -17.13 1.43
CA ARG A 31 -6.78 -16.72 2.65
C ARG A 31 -5.35 -16.34 2.33
N ILE A 32 -4.86 -15.31 3.02
CA ILE A 32 -3.44 -14.95 2.98
C ILE A 32 -2.60 -16.04 3.63
N THR A 33 -1.35 -16.18 3.18
CA THR A 33 -0.42 -17.16 3.73
C THR A 33 -0.02 -16.82 5.16
N ARG A 34 0.45 -17.80 5.92
CA ARG A 34 0.99 -17.61 7.28
C ARG A 34 2.46 -17.18 7.29
N ALA A 35 3.05 -16.92 6.14
CA ALA A 35 4.40 -16.39 6.03
C ALA A 35 4.53 -15.00 6.66
N GLY A 36 5.75 -14.57 6.94
CA GLY A 36 6.01 -13.21 7.42
C GLY A 36 5.64 -12.97 8.88
N ILE A 37 6.09 -13.82 9.78
CA ILE A 37 5.77 -13.78 11.22
C ILE A 37 6.06 -12.42 11.86
N TYR A 38 7.13 -11.75 11.46
CA TYR A 38 7.55 -10.46 12.03
C TYR A 38 7.13 -9.26 11.17
N LEU A 39 7.36 -9.34 9.87
CA LEU A 39 7.13 -8.22 8.94
C LEU A 39 5.63 -7.94 8.73
N LYS A 40 4.82 -8.98 8.60
CA LYS A 40 3.39 -8.85 8.37
C LYS A 40 2.66 -8.11 9.51
N PRO A 41 2.83 -8.45 10.80
CA PRO A 41 2.22 -7.68 11.88
C PRO A 41 2.67 -6.22 11.91
N ALA A 42 3.95 -5.95 11.67
CA ALA A 42 4.48 -4.60 11.62
C ALA A 42 3.84 -3.77 10.50
N LEU A 43 3.73 -4.34 9.30
CA LEU A 43 3.08 -3.67 8.16
C LEU A 43 1.58 -3.46 8.36
N VAL A 44 0.90 -4.37 9.03
CA VAL A 44 -0.52 -4.20 9.39
C VAL A 44 -0.69 -3.03 10.35
N GLN A 45 0.17 -2.89 11.35
CA GLN A 45 0.17 -1.72 12.26
C GLN A 45 0.44 -0.42 11.51
N VAL A 46 1.41 -0.41 10.62
CA VAL A 46 1.72 0.75 9.75
C VAL A 46 0.52 1.11 8.87
N ALA A 47 -0.16 0.12 8.31
CA ALA A 47 -1.37 0.33 7.50
C ALA A 47 -2.49 0.98 8.32
N HIS A 48 -2.74 0.52 9.54
CA HIS A 48 -3.72 1.14 10.42
C HIS A 48 -3.36 2.60 10.75
N ALA A 49 -2.09 2.89 11.02
CA ALA A 49 -1.60 4.24 11.27
C ALA A 49 -1.77 5.14 10.02
N ALA A 50 -1.42 4.63 8.85
CA ALA A 50 -1.53 5.37 7.58
C ALA A 50 -2.99 5.72 7.25
N VAL A 51 -3.91 4.80 7.48
CA VAL A 51 -5.36 5.02 7.26
C VAL A 51 -5.91 6.10 8.21
N LYS A 52 -5.41 6.15 9.44
CA LYS A 52 -5.83 7.16 10.45
C LYS A 52 -5.13 8.51 10.29
N SER A 53 -4.06 8.59 9.51
CA SER A 53 -3.30 9.83 9.33
C SER A 53 -4.15 10.91 8.67
N LYS A 54 -4.14 12.10 9.26
CA LYS A 54 -4.80 13.31 8.71
C LYS A 54 -3.91 14.07 7.75
N GLU A 55 -2.61 13.90 7.83
CA GLU A 55 -1.65 14.65 7.02
C GLU A 55 -1.58 14.15 5.57
N SER A 56 -1.75 12.86 5.37
CA SER A 56 -1.70 12.23 4.04
C SER A 56 -2.92 11.33 3.85
N PRO A 57 -3.97 11.81 3.19
CA PRO A 57 -5.23 11.07 3.04
C PRO A 57 -5.18 9.99 1.97
N TYR A 58 -4.07 9.82 1.24
CA TYR A 58 -3.94 8.88 0.13
C TYR A 58 -4.37 7.45 0.52
N TYR A 59 -3.77 6.89 1.56
CA TYR A 59 -4.08 5.53 2.01
C TYR A 59 -5.47 5.41 2.62
N ARG A 60 -5.95 6.45 3.29
CA ARG A 60 -7.33 6.46 3.82
C ARG A 60 -8.36 6.39 2.70
N LEU A 61 -8.20 7.15 1.64
CA LEU A 61 -9.10 7.13 0.49
C LEU A 61 -9.06 5.78 -0.25
N LYS A 62 -7.87 5.21 -0.42
CA LYS A 62 -7.72 3.86 -0.96
C LYS A 62 -8.41 2.82 -0.08
N TYR A 63 -8.22 2.92 1.23
CA TYR A 63 -8.87 2.03 2.20
C TYR A 63 -10.39 2.12 2.12
N GLU A 64 -10.95 3.32 2.10
CA GLU A 64 -12.40 3.52 1.99
C GLU A 64 -12.97 2.92 0.71
N SER A 65 -12.30 3.12 -0.41
CA SER A 65 -12.68 2.55 -1.69
C SER A 65 -12.68 1.01 -1.67
N ILE A 66 -11.62 0.39 -1.17
CA ILE A 66 -11.48 -1.06 -1.12
C ILE A 66 -12.42 -1.67 -0.08
N SER A 67 -12.61 -1.03 1.07
CA SER A 67 -13.46 -1.55 2.15
C SER A 67 -14.94 -1.64 1.77
N LYS A 68 -15.42 -0.75 0.92
CA LYS A 68 -16.79 -0.81 0.38
C LYS A 68 -17.04 -2.09 -0.43
N CYS A 69 -16.04 -2.55 -1.19
CA CYS A 69 -16.18 -3.71 -2.08
C CYS A 69 -15.78 -5.03 -1.42
N ARG A 70 -14.75 -5.02 -0.57
CA ARG A 70 -14.09 -6.25 -0.09
C ARG A 70 -14.07 -6.41 1.43
N GLY A 71 -14.56 -5.44 2.17
CA GLY A 71 -14.59 -5.43 3.63
C GLY A 71 -13.30 -4.88 4.28
N LYS A 72 -13.41 -4.51 5.54
CA LYS A 72 -12.37 -3.80 6.30
C LYS A 72 -11.08 -4.58 6.47
N LYS A 73 -11.15 -5.88 6.81
CA LYS A 73 -9.96 -6.72 7.04
C LYS A 73 -9.12 -6.88 5.77
N ARG A 74 -9.77 -7.13 4.65
CA ARG A 74 -9.08 -7.26 3.35
C ARG A 74 -8.51 -5.93 2.87
N ALA A 75 -9.20 -4.82 3.16
CA ALA A 75 -8.73 -3.48 2.83
C ALA A 75 -7.43 -3.14 3.57
N ILE A 76 -7.31 -3.45 4.86
CA ILE A 76 -6.07 -3.24 5.63
C ILE A 76 -4.90 -4.04 5.04
N ILE A 77 -5.11 -5.29 4.68
CA ILE A 77 -4.05 -6.11 4.05
C ILE A 77 -3.65 -5.53 2.68
N ALA A 78 -4.60 -5.03 1.90
CA ALA A 78 -4.31 -4.36 0.64
C ALA A 78 -3.47 -3.09 0.83
N ILE A 79 -3.77 -2.29 1.85
CA ILE A 79 -2.99 -1.10 2.19
C ILE A 79 -1.57 -1.48 2.66
N ALA A 80 -1.42 -2.49 3.49
CA ALA A 80 -0.12 -3.02 3.92
C ALA A 80 0.73 -3.47 2.72
N ARG A 81 0.13 -4.15 1.77
CA ARG A 81 0.77 -4.57 0.52
C ARG A 81 1.19 -3.37 -0.34
N MET A 82 0.35 -2.35 -0.46
CA MET A 82 0.69 -1.11 -1.17
C MET A 82 1.89 -0.40 -0.54
N ILE A 83 1.94 -0.30 0.78
CA ILE A 83 3.06 0.30 1.52
C ILE A 83 4.36 -0.49 1.26
N LEU A 84 4.33 -1.80 1.33
CA LEU A 84 5.51 -2.64 1.06
C LEU A 84 5.98 -2.50 -0.39
N THR A 85 5.07 -2.42 -1.35
CA THR A 85 5.38 -2.16 -2.76
C THR A 85 6.06 -0.80 -2.94
N ALA A 86 5.57 0.24 -2.27
CA ALA A 86 6.18 1.56 -2.28
C ALA A 86 7.60 1.54 -1.68
N ILE A 87 7.79 0.87 -0.56
CA ILE A 87 9.12 0.70 0.06
C ILE A 87 10.08 -0.01 -0.90
N TYR A 88 9.66 -1.07 -1.55
CA TYR A 88 10.46 -1.79 -2.53
C TYR A 88 10.89 -0.86 -3.68
N SER A 89 9.95 -0.09 -4.24
CA SER A 89 10.24 0.86 -5.31
C SER A 89 11.23 1.93 -4.89
N MET A 90 11.03 2.55 -3.73
CA MET A 90 11.95 3.58 -3.20
C MET A 90 13.35 3.04 -2.97
N MET A 91 13.49 1.84 -2.42
CA MET A 91 14.79 1.23 -2.16
C MET A 91 15.49 0.73 -3.42
N SER A 92 14.73 0.33 -4.44
CA SER A 92 15.29 -0.16 -5.70
C SER A 92 15.73 0.97 -6.63
N THR A 93 14.97 2.06 -6.70
CA THR A 93 15.22 3.19 -7.61
C THR A 93 15.93 4.37 -6.94
N GLY A 94 15.92 4.45 -5.62
CA GLY A 94 16.40 5.60 -4.87
C GLY A 94 15.52 6.84 -4.96
N GLU A 95 14.35 6.73 -5.56
CA GLU A 95 13.37 7.82 -5.69
C GLU A 95 12.54 7.98 -4.43
N THR A 96 12.06 9.20 -4.21
CA THR A 96 11.11 9.49 -3.13
C THR A 96 9.72 8.94 -3.45
N TRP A 97 8.90 8.73 -2.43
CA TRP A 97 7.52 8.28 -2.60
C TRP A 97 6.71 9.28 -3.45
N ASN A 98 6.24 8.81 -4.59
CA ASN A 98 5.42 9.59 -5.53
C ASN A 98 4.39 8.66 -6.18
N PRO A 99 3.18 8.54 -5.64
CA PRO A 99 2.15 7.69 -6.21
C PRO A 99 1.64 8.29 -7.53
N THR A 100 1.73 7.52 -8.60
CA THR A 100 1.34 7.94 -9.95
C THR A 100 -0.16 8.17 -10.11
N ASP A 101 -0.96 7.57 -9.26
CA ASP A 101 -2.42 7.65 -9.30
C ASP A 101 -3.01 8.69 -8.32
N LEU A 102 -2.17 9.47 -7.64
CA LEU A 102 -2.61 10.46 -6.66
C LEU A 102 -3.62 11.45 -7.27
N MET A 103 -3.34 11.92 -8.48
CA MET A 103 -4.20 12.88 -9.17
C MET A 103 -5.46 12.27 -9.80
N LYS A 104 -5.48 10.94 -9.94
CA LYS A 104 -6.62 10.20 -10.49
C LYS A 104 -7.64 9.80 -9.41
N MET A 105 -7.30 9.99 -8.15
CA MET A 105 -8.19 9.67 -7.05
C MET A 105 -9.31 10.72 -6.97
N ASP A 106 -10.51 10.23 -6.69
CA ASP A 106 -11.65 11.10 -6.41
C ASP A 106 -11.51 11.69 -5.00
N MET A 107 -10.81 12.81 -4.94
CA MET A 107 -10.54 13.56 -3.72
C MET A 107 -11.19 14.93 -3.79
N PRO A 108 -11.67 15.46 -2.66
CA PRO A 108 -12.08 16.87 -2.57
C PRO A 108 -10.94 17.80 -2.99
N ASP A 109 -11.26 18.84 -3.74
CA ASP A 109 -10.27 19.78 -4.30
C ASP A 109 -9.42 20.45 -3.21
N ALA A 110 -10.01 20.75 -2.06
CA ALA A 110 -9.30 21.29 -0.90
C ALA A 110 -8.15 20.37 -0.41
N ILE A 111 -8.32 19.06 -0.53
CA ILE A 111 -7.28 18.08 -0.16
C ILE A 111 -6.19 18.06 -1.23
N LYS A 112 -6.57 18.10 -2.51
CA LYS A 112 -5.62 18.16 -3.62
C LYS A 112 -4.71 19.38 -3.51
N GLU A 113 -5.29 20.56 -3.23
CA GLU A 113 -4.55 21.80 -3.04
C GLU A 113 -3.55 21.73 -1.87
N LYS A 114 -3.95 21.15 -0.75
CA LYS A 114 -3.05 20.96 0.39
C LYS A 114 -1.87 20.04 0.06
N ILE A 115 -2.11 18.96 -0.67
CA ILE A 115 -1.05 18.04 -1.11
C ILE A 115 -0.10 18.75 -2.07
N LEU A 116 -0.64 19.47 -3.04
CA LEU A 116 0.15 20.23 -4.00
C LEU A 116 0.99 21.32 -3.32
N SER A 117 0.40 22.10 -2.42
CA SER A 117 1.12 23.15 -1.69
C SER A 117 2.23 22.59 -0.82
N LYS A 118 2.02 21.43 -0.19
CA LYS A 118 3.05 20.75 0.59
C LYS A 118 4.18 20.23 -0.30
N ALA A 119 3.85 19.63 -1.45
CA ALA A 119 4.84 19.16 -2.42
C ALA A 119 5.69 20.31 -2.97
N ILE A 120 5.07 21.44 -3.30
CA ILE A 120 5.78 22.65 -3.77
C ILE A 120 6.73 23.18 -2.69
N LYS A 121 6.28 23.27 -1.43
CA LYS A 121 7.14 23.70 -0.33
C LYS A 121 8.33 22.77 -0.13
N GLN A 122 8.13 21.45 -0.22
CA GLN A 122 9.23 20.49 -0.13
C GLN A 122 10.21 20.61 -1.29
N ALA A 123 9.72 20.77 -2.51
CA ALA A 123 10.56 21.00 -3.68
C ALA A 123 11.38 22.30 -3.57
N THR A 124 10.81 23.37 -3.03
CA THR A 124 11.48 24.65 -2.82
C THR A 124 12.62 24.57 -1.78
N ILE A 125 12.50 23.69 -0.77
CA ILE A 125 13.56 23.46 0.23
C ILE A 125 14.80 22.78 -0.39
N PHE A 126 14.62 21.98 -1.44
CA PHE A 126 15.71 21.28 -2.12
C PHE A 126 16.34 22.06 -3.29
N LEU A 127 15.80 23.19 -3.64
CA LEU A 127 16.34 24.13 -4.63
C LEU A 127 17.21 25.18 -3.95
#